data_dab35b89937e0d33d30a9c2428a20f50
#
_entry.id   dab35b89937e0d33d30a9c2428a20f50
#
_cell.length_a   1.000
_cell.length_b   1.000
_cell.length_c   1.000
_cell.angle_alpha   90.00
_cell.angle_beta   90.00
_cell.angle_gamma   90.00
#
_symmetry.space_group_name_H-M   'P 1'
#
loop_
_entity.id
_entity.type
_entity.pdbx_description
1 polymer ?
#
loop_
_entity_poly.entity_id
_entity_poly.type
_entity_poly.pdbx_seq_one_letter_code
_entity_poly.pdbx_strand_id
1 'polypeptide(L)'
;MRSVVIGGGAIGTLIARQLSRFEGEVILIEKREDLGQGITKANSAIIHGGYDDPPASLRGKLCARGNELYDGLARELKVPVKRIGSIVVARNEEEFKKLEELLVNGQANGVRDLRILGREELHVLEPAISSEFNYALYCGSAGITEPWMVAIAASI
;
A
#
# COMPACT_ATOMS: atom_id res chain seq x y z
N MET A 1 -20.02 12.26 22.96
CA MET A 1 -18.79 11.49 23.33
C MET A 1 -17.59 12.38 23.05
N ARG A 2 -16.51 12.30 23.87
CA ARG A 2 -15.24 13.01 23.58
C ARG A 2 -14.18 11.95 23.28
N SER A 3 -13.51 12.06 22.14
CA SER A 3 -12.44 11.13 21.71
C SER A 3 -11.13 11.91 21.53
N VAL A 4 -10.04 11.32 22.00
CA VAL A 4 -8.70 11.89 21.84
C VAL A 4 -7.85 10.92 21.04
N VAL A 5 -7.29 11.39 19.92
CA VAL A 5 -6.36 10.64 19.06
C VAL A 5 -4.97 11.22 19.25
N ILE A 6 -4.00 10.39 19.62
CA ILE A 6 -2.61 10.81 19.85
C ILE A 6 -1.74 10.34 18.68
N GLY A 7 -1.15 11.30 17.97
CA GLY A 7 -0.30 11.12 16.81
C GLY A 7 -0.95 11.56 15.50
N GLY A 8 -0.37 12.56 14.86
CA GLY A 8 -0.84 13.18 13.61
C GLY A 8 -0.25 12.56 12.34
N GLY A 9 0.14 11.28 12.35
CA GLY A 9 0.50 10.53 11.15
C GLY A 9 -0.74 10.06 10.37
N ALA A 10 -0.54 9.41 9.22
CA ALA A 10 -1.63 8.92 8.36
C ALA A 10 -2.69 8.10 9.10
N ILE A 11 -2.28 7.24 10.04
CA ILE A 11 -3.21 6.40 10.81
C ILE A 11 -4.05 7.27 11.74
N GLY A 12 -3.42 8.15 12.54
CA GLY A 12 -4.13 8.97 13.52
C GLY A 12 -5.09 9.96 12.87
N THR A 13 -4.67 10.62 11.78
CA THR A 13 -5.54 11.56 11.05
C THR A 13 -6.73 10.86 10.40
N LEU A 14 -6.53 9.67 9.81
CA LEU A 14 -7.63 8.87 9.24
C LEU A 14 -8.60 8.36 10.32
N ILE A 15 -8.09 7.98 11.51
CA ILE A 15 -8.93 7.60 12.65
C ILE A 15 -9.74 8.82 13.13
N ALA A 16 -9.10 9.97 13.34
CA ALA A 16 -9.75 11.19 13.77
C ALA A 16 -10.86 11.60 12.78
N ARG A 17 -10.54 11.57 11.48
CA ARG A 17 -11.49 11.82 10.40
C ARG A 17 -12.67 10.84 10.42
N GLN A 18 -12.44 9.57 10.67
CA GLN A 18 -13.53 8.61 10.75
C GLN A 18 -14.40 8.85 11.99
N LEU A 19 -13.80 9.18 13.13
CA LEU A 19 -14.53 9.51 14.36
C LEU A 19 -15.34 10.79 14.23
N SER A 20 -14.87 11.81 13.48
CA SER A 20 -15.59 13.07 13.27
C SER A 20 -16.91 12.93 12.49
N ARG A 21 -17.16 11.76 11.90
CA ARG A 21 -18.45 11.45 11.25
C ARG A 21 -19.58 11.11 12.24
N PHE A 22 -19.24 10.95 13.51
CA PHE A 22 -20.20 10.65 14.58
C PHE A 22 -20.37 11.85 15.51
N GLU A 23 -21.50 11.93 16.20
CA GLU A 23 -21.75 12.99 17.17
C GLU A 23 -20.74 12.96 18.32
N GLY A 24 -20.09 14.08 18.58
CA GLY A 24 -19.12 14.24 19.64
C GLY A 24 -17.96 15.15 19.27
N GLU A 25 -17.05 15.30 20.22
CA GLU A 25 -15.82 16.07 20.05
C GLU A 25 -14.67 15.13 19.74
N VAL A 26 -13.88 15.43 18.71
CA VAL A 26 -12.65 14.69 18.38
C VAL A 26 -11.46 15.63 18.50
N ILE A 27 -10.48 15.25 19.32
CA ILE A 27 -9.26 16.03 19.54
C ILE A 27 -8.10 15.19 18.98
N LEU A 28 -7.36 15.75 18.02
CA LEU A 28 -6.12 15.17 17.50
C LEU A 28 -4.92 15.90 18.14
N ILE A 29 -4.03 15.15 18.76
CA ILE A 29 -2.82 15.68 19.40
C ILE A 29 -1.59 15.18 18.65
N GLU A 30 -0.76 16.11 18.16
CA GLU A 30 0.54 15.82 17.55
C GLU A 30 1.64 16.54 18.35
N LYS A 31 2.75 15.86 18.59
CA LYS A 31 3.88 16.42 19.37
C LYS A 31 4.79 17.33 18.56
N ARG A 32 4.73 17.24 17.23
CA ARG A 32 5.53 18.03 16.30
C ARG A 32 4.74 19.24 15.83
N GLU A 33 5.42 20.16 15.17
CA GLU A 33 4.82 21.41 14.68
C GLU A 33 3.80 21.19 13.57
N ASP A 34 3.88 20.05 12.86
CA ASP A 34 2.99 19.74 11.74
C ASP A 34 2.66 18.23 11.67
N LEU A 35 1.61 17.90 10.92
CA LEU A 35 1.16 16.53 10.69
C LEU A 35 2.09 15.76 9.75
N GLY A 36 2.07 14.44 9.87
CA GLY A 36 2.81 13.55 8.98
C GLY A 36 4.33 13.58 9.11
N GLN A 37 4.92 14.28 10.07
CA GLN A 37 6.37 14.49 10.20
C GLN A 37 7.17 13.26 10.68
N GLY A 38 6.51 12.14 10.94
CA GLY A 38 7.14 10.87 11.33
C GLY A 38 7.37 9.93 10.15
N ILE A 39 7.08 8.64 10.37
CA ILE A 39 7.18 7.58 9.36
C ILE A 39 6.31 7.87 8.12
N THR A 40 5.19 8.56 8.29
CA THR A 40 4.31 8.98 7.18
C THR A 40 5.04 9.79 6.11
N LYS A 41 6.04 10.59 6.47
CA LYS A 41 6.87 11.35 5.55
C LYS A 41 8.08 10.56 5.04
N ALA A 42 8.61 9.65 5.87
CA ALA A 42 9.87 8.95 5.63
C ALA A 42 9.62 7.48 5.27
N ASN A 43 9.05 7.24 4.10
CA ASN A 43 8.79 5.91 3.57
C ASN A 43 8.90 5.90 2.03
N SER A 44 8.72 4.75 1.40
CA SER A 44 8.83 4.57 -0.06
C SER A 44 7.60 5.02 -0.85
N ALA A 45 6.56 5.50 -0.19
CA ALA A 45 5.31 5.95 -0.82
C ALA A 45 4.55 4.87 -1.61
N ILE A 46 4.84 3.61 -1.38
CA ILE A 46 4.24 2.48 -2.10
C ILE A 46 2.89 2.12 -1.49
N ILE A 47 1.89 1.98 -2.35
CA ILE A 47 0.62 1.32 -2.04
C ILE A 47 0.80 -0.16 -2.37
N HIS A 48 1.13 -0.96 -1.34
CA HIS A 48 1.41 -2.39 -1.50
C HIS A 48 0.18 -3.17 -1.94
N GLY A 49 0.38 -4.23 -2.75
CA GLY A 49 -0.69 -5.15 -3.15
C GLY A 49 -1.20 -6.02 -2.00
N GLY A 50 -0.29 -6.52 -1.16
CA GLY A 50 -0.61 -7.37 0.00
C GLY A 50 -0.26 -8.84 -0.19
N TYR A 51 0.65 -9.16 -1.10
CA TYR A 51 1.11 -10.54 -1.36
C TYR A 51 2.27 -10.99 -0.46
N ASP A 52 2.96 -10.05 0.20
CA ASP A 52 4.16 -10.32 1.01
C ASP A 52 3.85 -10.98 2.36
N ASP A 53 2.70 -10.68 2.93
CA ASP A 53 2.35 -11.08 4.29
C ASP A 53 1.58 -12.40 4.35
N PRO A 54 1.82 -13.25 5.36
CA PRO A 54 1.06 -14.48 5.55
C PRO A 54 -0.44 -14.21 5.67
N PRO A 55 -1.31 -15.00 4.99
CA PRO A 55 -2.76 -14.75 4.99
C PRO A 55 -3.44 -14.79 6.37
N ALA A 56 -2.89 -15.57 7.31
CA ALA A 56 -3.41 -15.63 8.68
C ALA A 56 -3.08 -14.37 9.50
N SER A 57 -2.11 -13.56 9.08
CA SER A 57 -1.69 -12.36 9.80
C SER A 57 -2.68 -11.20 9.64
N LEU A 58 -2.69 -10.31 10.63
CA LEU A 58 -3.47 -9.07 10.53
C LEU A 58 -3.01 -8.20 9.36
N ARG A 59 -1.70 -8.15 9.08
CA ARG A 59 -1.13 -7.42 7.95
C ARG A 59 -1.62 -7.97 6.62
N GLY A 60 -1.60 -9.30 6.40
CA GLY A 60 -2.13 -9.93 5.20
C GLY A 60 -3.59 -9.56 4.95
N LYS A 61 -4.42 -9.63 5.98
CA LYS A 61 -5.84 -9.28 5.89
C LYS A 61 -6.08 -7.80 5.59
N LEU A 62 -5.31 -6.90 6.18
CA LEU A 62 -5.53 -5.46 6.08
C LEU A 62 -4.84 -4.82 4.88
N CYS A 63 -3.71 -5.37 4.39
CA CYS A 63 -2.96 -4.77 3.30
C CYS A 63 -3.74 -4.79 1.97
N ALA A 64 -4.23 -5.95 1.55
CA ALA A 64 -5.04 -6.07 0.33
C ALA A 64 -6.34 -5.25 0.43
N ARG A 65 -7.00 -5.29 1.59
CA ARG A 65 -8.21 -4.47 1.83
C ARG A 65 -7.92 -2.97 1.81
N GLY A 66 -6.81 -2.53 2.40
CA GLY A 66 -6.35 -1.14 2.36
C GLY A 66 -6.07 -0.67 0.94
N ASN A 67 -5.40 -1.51 0.14
CA ASN A 67 -5.16 -1.23 -1.28
C ASN A 67 -6.46 -1.03 -2.05
N GLU A 68 -7.46 -1.89 -1.84
CA GLU A 68 -8.78 -1.79 -2.48
C GLU A 68 -9.52 -0.49 -2.15
N LEU A 69 -9.42 -0.05 -0.90
CA LEU A 69 -10.09 1.18 -0.43
C LEU A 69 -9.36 2.46 -0.84
N TYR A 70 -8.08 2.35 -1.22
CA TYR A 70 -7.21 3.50 -1.37
C TYR A 70 -7.65 4.47 -2.47
N ASP A 71 -8.13 3.99 -3.62
CA ASP A 71 -8.56 4.85 -4.73
C ASP A 71 -9.80 5.70 -4.37
N GLY A 72 -10.71 5.12 -3.58
CA GLY A 72 -11.86 5.84 -3.04
C GLY A 72 -11.43 6.95 -2.08
N LEU A 73 -10.57 6.60 -1.13
CA LEU A 73 -10.01 7.51 -0.15
C LEU A 73 -9.21 8.64 -0.83
N ALA A 74 -8.35 8.30 -1.77
CA ALA A 74 -7.52 9.28 -2.48
C ALA A 74 -8.34 10.30 -3.27
N ARG A 75 -9.41 9.85 -3.93
CA ARG A 75 -10.36 10.75 -4.62
C ARG A 75 -11.06 11.69 -3.63
N GLU A 76 -11.53 11.17 -2.50
CA GLU A 76 -12.19 11.95 -1.46
C GLU A 76 -11.25 13.00 -0.86
N LEU A 77 -10.00 12.63 -0.61
CA LEU A 77 -8.97 13.51 -0.03
C LEU A 77 -8.23 14.36 -1.09
N LYS A 78 -8.48 14.15 -2.39
CA LYS A 78 -7.76 14.79 -3.50
C LYS A 78 -6.24 14.57 -3.44
N VAL A 79 -5.82 13.36 -3.02
CA VAL A 79 -4.41 12.95 -2.95
C VAL A 79 -4.04 12.21 -4.24
N PRO A 80 -2.88 12.49 -4.85
CA PRO A 80 -2.46 11.84 -6.07
C PRO A 80 -2.15 10.35 -5.84
N VAL A 81 -2.61 9.51 -6.79
CA VAL A 81 -2.29 8.09 -6.86
C VAL A 81 -1.93 7.74 -8.29
N LYS A 82 -0.86 6.93 -8.43
CA LYS A 82 -0.50 6.32 -9.71
C LYS A 82 -0.43 4.81 -9.53
N ARG A 83 -1.28 4.07 -10.22
CA ARG A 83 -1.25 2.61 -10.29
C ARG A 83 -0.22 2.19 -11.35
N ILE A 84 1.04 2.09 -10.93
CA ILE A 84 2.18 1.74 -11.79
C ILE A 84 2.50 0.24 -11.75
N GLY A 85 1.86 -0.52 -10.87
CA GLY A 85 2.21 -1.90 -10.60
C GLY A 85 3.47 -2.05 -9.76
N SER A 86 3.80 -3.30 -9.46
CA SER A 86 5.08 -3.70 -8.88
C SER A 86 5.50 -5.06 -9.41
N ILE A 87 6.80 -5.31 -9.45
CA ILE A 87 7.38 -6.59 -9.84
C ILE A 87 8.33 -7.10 -8.76
N VAL A 88 8.30 -8.40 -8.52
CA VAL A 88 9.33 -9.14 -7.77
C VAL A 88 9.96 -10.10 -8.76
N VAL A 89 11.26 -10.01 -8.97
CA VAL A 89 11.96 -10.72 -10.05
C VAL A 89 12.69 -11.95 -9.57
N ALA A 90 12.87 -12.95 -10.46
CA ALA A 90 13.64 -14.15 -10.21
C ALA A 90 14.52 -14.50 -11.42
N ARG A 91 15.74 -14.99 -11.14
CA ARG A 91 16.75 -15.37 -12.13
C ARG A 91 16.69 -16.85 -12.48
N ASN A 92 16.35 -17.67 -11.51
CA ASN A 92 16.45 -19.13 -11.58
C ASN A 92 15.25 -19.82 -10.91
N GLU A 93 15.19 -21.15 -11.02
CA GLU A 93 14.12 -21.98 -10.48
C GLU A 93 14.00 -21.95 -8.95
N GLU A 94 15.08 -21.69 -8.22
CA GLU A 94 15.04 -21.58 -6.76
C GLU A 94 14.33 -20.29 -6.35
N GLU A 95 14.72 -19.17 -6.97
CA GLU A 95 14.06 -17.87 -6.76
C GLU A 95 12.62 -17.89 -7.27
N PHE A 96 12.34 -18.63 -8.35
CA PHE A 96 10.98 -18.78 -8.90
C PHE A 96 10.00 -19.41 -7.90
N LYS A 97 10.43 -20.41 -7.13
CA LYS A 97 9.58 -20.99 -6.07
C LYS A 97 9.09 -19.94 -5.07
N LYS A 98 9.93 -18.93 -4.81
CA LYS A 98 9.51 -17.81 -3.95
C LYS A 98 8.42 -16.97 -4.57
N LEU A 99 8.43 -16.77 -5.89
CA LEU A 99 7.34 -16.07 -6.58
C LEU A 99 6.03 -16.86 -6.49
N GLU A 100 6.09 -18.19 -6.59
CA GLU A 100 4.91 -19.05 -6.43
C GLU A 100 4.33 -18.94 -5.01
N GLU A 101 5.17 -18.95 -3.97
CA GLU A 101 4.72 -18.73 -2.58
C GLU A 101 4.02 -17.38 -2.42
N LEU A 102 4.61 -16.30 -2.97
CA LEU A 102 4.02 -14.96 -2.92
C LEU A 102 2.71 -14.88 -3.70
N LEU A 103 2.62 -15.57 -4.85
CA LEU A 103 1.38 -15.66 -5.63
C LEU A 103 0.26 -16.33 -4.81
N VAL A 104 0.56 -17.47 -4.17
CA VAL A 104 -0.40 -18.19 -3.32
C VAL A 104 -0.84 -17.33 -2.13
N ASN A 105 0.10 -16.67 -1.46
CA ASN A 105 -0.21 -15.75 -0.37
C ASN A 105 -1.11 -14.60 -0.83
N GLY A 106 -0.76 -13.98 -1.95
CA GLY A 106 -1.54 -12.87 -2.50
C GLY A 106 -2.95 -13.26 -2.91
N GLN A 107 -3.11 -14.43 -3.53
CA GLN A 107 -4.44 -14.98 -3.86
C GLN A 107 -5.27 -15.22 -2.59
N ALA A 108 -4.67 -15.80 -1.56
CA ALA A 108 -5.34 -16.05 -0.27
C ALA A 108 -5.70 -14.74 0.47
N ASN A 109 -4.91 -13.66 0.27
CA ASN A 109 -5.18 -12.32 0.80
C ASN A 109 -6.19 -11.53 -0.04
N GLY A 110 -6.62 -12.04 -1.20
CA GLY A 110 -7.55 -11.37 -2.10
C GLY A 110 -6.91 -10.26 -2.94
N VAL A 111 -5.60 -10.34 -3.18
CA VAL A 111 -4.88 -9.38 -4.04
C VAL A 111 -5.38 -9.50 -5.48
N ARG A 112 -5.74 -8.36 -6.07
CA ARG A 112 -6.21 -8.27 -7.45
C ARG A 112 -5.05 -8.09 -8.42
N ASP A 113 -5.23 -8.58 -9.65
CA ASP A 113 -4.26 -8.43 -10.74
C ASP A 113 -2.84 -8.87 -10.35
N LEU A 114 -2.76 -10.12 -9.83
CA LEU A 114 -1.51 -10.76 -9.41
C LEU A 114 -1.23 -11.96 -10.31
N ARG A 115 -0.08 -11.97 -11.01
CA ARG A 115 0.29 -13.04 -11.93
C ARG A 115 1.79 -13.18 -12.10
N ILE A 116 2.22 -14.37 -12.50
CA ILE A 116 3.61 -14.62 -12.91
C ILE A 116 3.78 -14.20 -14.37
N LEU A 117 4.87 -13.50 -14.63
CA LEU A 117 5.36 -13.17 -15.97
C LEU A 117 6.54 -14.05 -16.32
N GLY A 118 6.57 -14.55 -17.54
CA GLY A 118 7.75 -15.12 -18.15
C GLY A 118 8.69 -14.04 -18.70
N ARG A 119 9.86 -14.47 -19.18
CA ARG A 119 10.93 -13.59 -19.65
C ARG A 119 10.45 -12.57 -20.69
N GLU A 120 9.72 -13.00 -21.71
CA GLU A 120 9.29 -12.12 -22.81
C GLU A 120 8.36 -11.02 -22.29
N GLU A 121 7.32 -11.39 -21.50
CA GLU A 121 6.39 -10.41 -20.92
C GLU A 121 7.09 -9.44 -19.97
N LEU A 122 8.06 -9.94 -19.17
CA LEU A 122 8.83 -9.12 -18.24
C LEU A 122 9.63 -8.04 -18.99
N HIS A 123 10.33 -8.41 -20.06
CA HIS A 123 11.13 -7.45 -20.84
C HIS A 123 10.30 -6.51 -21.70
N VAL A 124 9.07 -6.88 -22.05
CA VAL A 124 8.11 -5.96 -22.67
C VAL A 124 7.59 -4.94 -21.64
N LEU A 125 7.31 -5.40 -20.41
CA LEU A 125 6.81 -4.54 -19.33
C LEU A 125 7.89 -3.57 -18.83
N GLU A 126 9.12 -4.07 -18.66
CA GLU A 126 10.26 -3.31 -18.13
C GLU A 126 11.49 -3.53 -19.03
N PRO A 127 11.62 -2.77 -20.12
CA PRO A 127 12.71 -2.96 -21.09
C PRO A 127 14.11 -2.71 -20.53
N ALA A 128 14.23 -1.94 -19.43
CA ALA A 128 15.50 -1.61 -18.80
C ALA A 128 15.98 -2.69 -17.80
N ILE A 129 15.17 -3.72 -17.56
CA ILE A 129 15.55 -4.77 -16.61
C ILE A 129 16.73 -5.61 -17.12
N SER A 130 17.59 -6.08 -16.21
CA SER A 130 18.71 -6.96 -16.59
C SER A 130 18.23 -8.23 -17.26
N SER A 131 18.94 -8.66 -18.30
CA SER A 131 18.66 -9.88 -19.05
C SER A 131 18.85 -11.18 -18.25
N GLU A 132 19.41 -11.11 -17.05
CA GLU A 132 19.54 -12.26 -16.13
C GLU A 132 18.22 -12.69 -15.50
N PHE A 133 17.20 -11.79 -15.44
CA PHE A 133 15.89 -12.12 -14.87
C PHE A 133 14.99 -12.79 -15.91
N ASN A 134 14.47 -13.97 -15.54
CA ASN A 134 13.66 -14.81 -16.40
C ASN A 134 12.18 -14.82 -16.01
N TYR A 135 11.85 -14.45 -14.77
CA TYR A 135 10.51 -14.50 -14.22
C TYR A 135 10.24 -13.27 -13.36
N ALA A 136 8.97 -12.91 -13.23
CA ALA A 136 8.53 -11.94 -12.23
C ALA A 136 7.14 -12.28 -11.71
N LEU A 137 6.88 -11.96 -10.45
CA LEU A 137 5.53 -11.78 -9.93
C LEU A 137 5.13 -10.34 -10.18
N TYR A 138 4.12 -10.12 -10.99
CA TYR A 138 3.55 -8.81 -11.26
C TYR A 138 2.29 -8.60 -10.43
N CYS A 139 2.18 -7.42 -9.81
CA CYS A 139 0.99 -6.98 -9.10
C CYS A 139 0.52 -5.64 -9.69
N GLY A 140 -0.48 -5.67 -10.55
CA GLY A 140 -1.01 -4.48 -11.22
C GLY A 140 -1.76 -3.53 -10.28
N SER A 141 -2.29 -4.05 -9.17
CA SER A 141 -2.96 -3.23 -8.15
C SER A 141 -2.00 -2.43 -7.25
N ALA A 142 -0.70 -2.66 -7.30
CA ALA A 142 0.28 -1.83 -6.59
C ALA A 142 0.39 -0.43 -7.20
N GLY A 143 0.83 0.54 -6.41
CA GLY A 143 0.95 1.92 -6.89
C GLY A 143 1.81 2.78 -5.99
N ILE A 144 1.85 4.07 -6.28
CA ILE A 144 2.52 5.08 -5.48
C ILE A 144 1.58 6.24 -5.16
N THR A 145 1.86 6.92 -4.06
CA THR A 145 1.07 8.05 -3.55
C THR A 145 1.98 9.07 -2.86
N GLU A 146 1.40 10.09 -2.28
CA GLU A 146 2.08 11.06 -1.41
C GLU A 146 1.54 10.93 0.03
N PRO A 147 2.15 10.09 0.88
CA PRO A 147 1.57 9.73 2.18
C PRO A 147 1.38 10.91 3.14
N TRP A 148 2.26 11.92 3.08
CA TRP A 148 2.12 13.14 3.90
C TRP A 148 0.86 13.92 3.53
N MET A 149 0.49 13.96 2.24
CA MET A 149 -0.75 14.60 1.80
C MET A 149 -1.99 13.91 2.37
N VAL A 150 -1.94 12.58 2.55
CA VAL A 150 -3.03 11.84 3.21
C VAL A 150 -3.24 12.33 4.63
N ALA A 151 -2.14 12.51 5.40
CA ALA A 151 -2.23 12.98 6.78
C ALA A 151 -2.80 14.40 6.86
N ILE A 152 -2.34 15.30 5.99
CA ILE A 152 -2.82 16.69 5.94
C ILE A 152 -4.27 16.74 5.49
N ALA A 153 -4.61 16.12 4.36
CA ALA A 153 -5.96 16.19 3.81
C ALA A 153 -7.03 15.49 4.68
N ALA A 154 -6.62 14.47 5.46
CA ALA A 154 -7.52 13.79 6.38
C ALA A 154 -7.82 14.60 7.66
N SER A 155 -7.10 15.68 7.93
CA SER A 155 -7.28 16.54 9.11
C SER A 155 -8.19 17.75 8.85
N ILE A 156 -8.54 18.00 7.61
CA ILE A 156 -9.43 19.07 7.16
C ILE A 156 -10.85 18.50 7.03
#